data_a4dc81b80b0b9c0f77cde66202209037
#
_entry.id   a4dc81b80b0b9c0f77cde66202209037
#
_cell.length_a   1.000
_cell.length_b   1.000
_cell.length_c   1.000
_cell.angle_alpha   90.00
_cell.angle_beta   90.00
_cell.angle_gamma   90.00
#
_symmetry.space_group_name_H-M   'P 1'
#
loop_
_entity.id
_entity.type
_entity.pdbx_description
1 polymer ?
#
loop_
_entity_poly.entity_id
_entity_poly.type
_entity_poly.pdbx_seq_one_letter_code
_entity_poly.pdbx_strand_id
1 'polypeptide(L)'
;GFTGGVNLADEYINHVEKYGRWKDAAVMLEGEGVRTMTALFLQMWSIQREPEFAQFLTRPLPETQTIGFVTPYGDCPLDGERVGEMVDIDLLNRARHSVHIITPYLILDGELETALRFAAERGVDVHLILPGKPDKWFAYALAKTHYLPLLSSGVKISEWTPGFTHAKVMIMDGQEAVVGTINLDYRSLYHHFENAVCMRGVDCLPRIEAEFQDTLAQCRTV
;
A
#
# COMPACT_ATOMS: atom_id res chain seq x y z
N GLY A 1 -5.42 6.01 15.46
CA GLY A 1 -5.17 4.72 14.81
C GLY A 1 -3.91 4.77 13.97
N PHE A 2 -3.26 3.63 13.81
CA PHE A 2 -2.05 3.49 12.98
C PHE A 2 -2.24 2.33 12.01
N THR A 3 -1.80 2.51 10.77
CA THR A 3 -1.68 1.43 9.78
C THR A 3 -0.46 1.63 8.91
N GLY A 4 0.10 0.54 8.39
CA GLY A 4 1.29 0.53 7.53
C GLY A 4 1.98 -0.81 7.55
N GLY A 5 3.09 -0.92 6.83
CA GLY A 5 3.82 -2.17 6.62
C GLY A 5 4.62 -2.68 7.81
N VAL A 6 4.80 -1.89 8.86
CA VAL A 6 5.71 -2.19 9.98
C VAL A 6 5.19 -3.36 10.82
N ASN A 7 5.98 -4.43 10.94
CA ASN A 7 5.76 -5.54 11.85
C ASN A 7 6.66 -5.43 13.10
N LEU A 8 6.31 -6.17 14.15
CA LEU A 8 7.07 -6.19 15.42
C LEU A 8 8.26 -7.16 15.32
N ALA A 9 9.32 -6.73 14.63
CA ALA A 9 10.58 -7.46 14.52
C ALA A 9 11.76 -6.50 14.38
N ASP A 10 12.96 -6.95 14.72
CA ASP A 10 14.16 -6.11 14.84
C ASP A 10 14.63 -5.52 13.50
N GLU A 11 14.42 -6.23 12.39
CA GLU A 11 14.74 -5.73 11.06
C GLU A 11 13.92 -4.51 10.67
N TYR A 12 12.64 -4.41 11.10
CA TYR A 12 11.77 -3.28 10.76
C TYR A 12 12.20 -1.95 11.38
N ILE A 13 12.96 -2.00 12.46
CA ILE A 13 13.53 -0.82 13.13
C ILE A 13 15.03 -0.66 12.84
N ASN A 14 15.58 -1.43 11.90
CA ASN A 14 17.00 -1.45 11.53
C ASN A 14 17.93 -1.78 12.72
N HIS A 15 17.45 -2.52 13.73
CA HIS A 15 18.30 -3.05 14.79
C HIS A 15 19.15 -4.22 14.29
N VAL A 16 18.63 -4.98 13.32
CA VAL A 16 19.34 -6.05 12.58
C VAL A 16 19.23 -5.79 11.09
N GLU A 17 20.36 -5.65 10.41
CA GLU A 17 20.41 -5.43 8.95
C GLU A 17 20.50 -6.74 8.16
N LYS A 18 19.47 -7.57 8.24
CA LYS A 18 19.43 -8.88 7.58
C LYS A 18 19.40 -8.78 6.04
N TYR A 19 18.70 -7.77 5.50
CA TYR A 19 18.52 -7.54 4.06
C TYR A 19 19.04 -6.16 3.65
N GLY A 20 20.06 -5.64 4.35
CA GLY A 20 20.46 -4.25 4.26
C GLY A 20 19.48 -3.37 5.04
N ARG A 21 19.46 -2.07 4.70
CA ARG A 21 18.54 -1.12 5.35
C ARG A 21 17.09 -1.51 5.06
N TRP A 22 16.28 -1.54 6.11
CA TRP A 22 14.83 -1.74 6.01
C TRP A 22 14.12 -0.39 5.91
N LYS A 23 13.20 -0.29 4.95
CA LYS A 23 12.38 0.91 4.75
C LYS A 23 10.92 0.54 4.74
N ASP A 24 10.12 1.23 5.55
CA ASP A 24 8.68 1.02 5.62
C ASP A 24 7.94 2.35 5.69
N ALA A 25 6.60 2.31 5.57
CA ALA A 25 5.72 3.45 5.70
C ALA A 25 4.53 3.11 6.59
N ALA A 26 4.08 4.11 7.34
CA ALA A 26 2.87 4.05 8.14
C ALA A 26 2.19 5.41 8.20
N VAL A 27 0.89 5.42 8.45
CA VAL A 27 0.11 6.63 8.71
C VAL A 27 -0.56 6.54 10.07
N MET A 28 -0.68 7.69 10.71
CA MET A 28 -1.46 7.89 11.93
C MET A 28 -2.74 8.63 11.57
N LEU A 29 -3.87 8.14 12.08
CA LEU A 29 -5.19 8.77 11.94
C LEU A 29 -5.70 9.19 13.30
N GLU A 30 -6.39 10.33 13.31
CA GLU A 30 -7.20 10.82 14.43
C GLU A 30 -8.61 11.15 13.94
N GLY A 31 -9.59 11.11 14.82
CA GLY A 31 -10.98 11.44 14.52
C GLY A 31 -11.80 10.24 14.01
N GLU A 32 -12.87 10.52 13.26
CA GLU A 32 -13.90 9.54 12.91
C GLU A 32 -13.39 8.33 12.11
N GLY A 33 -12.38 8.49 11.28
CA GLY A 33 -11.75 7.36 10.54
C GLY A 33 -11.23 6.25 11.46
N VAL A 34 -10.90 6.55 12.72
CA VAL A 34 -10.45 5.55 13.71
C VAL A 34 -11.56 4.54 14.05
N ARG A 35 -12.83 4.92 13.91
CA ARG A 35 -13.97 3.99 14.15
C ARG A 35 -13.95 2.83 13.16
N THR A 36 -13.68 3.11 11.89
CA THR A 36 -13.56 2.06 10.87
C THR A 36 -12.39 1.12 11.20
N MET A 37 -11.23 1.65 11.58
CA MET A 37 -10.09 0.82 12.00
C MET A 37 -10.43 -0.03 13.25
N THR A 38 -11.18 0.55 14.19
CA THR A 38 -11.67 -0.17 15.37
C THR A 38 -12.64 -1.29 14.96
N ALA A 39 -13.56 -1.02 14.03
CA ALA A 39 -14.49 -2.03 13.51
C ALA A 39 -13.76 -3.19 12.84
N LEU A 40 -12.77 -2.91 12.00
CA LEU A 40 -11.94 -3.93 11.35
C LEU A 40 -11.20 -4.81 12.38
N PHE A 41 -10.64 -4.20 13.41
CA PHE A 41 -10.03 -4.97 14.50
C PHE A 41 -11.05 -5.85 15.22
N LEU A 42 -12.22 -5.32 15.54
CA LEU A 42 -13.27 -6.05 16.24
C LEU A 42 -13.84 -7.19 15.37
N GLN A 43 -13.92 -7.03 14.06
CA GLN A 43 -14.29 -8.12 13.14
C GLN A 43 -13.31 -9.29 13.24
N MET A 44 -12.01 -9.06 13.19
CA MET A 44 -11.00 -10.11 13.39
C MET A 44 -11.07 -10.72 14.80
N TRP A 45 -11.29 -9.90 15.83
CA TRP A 45 -11.44 -10.36 17.20
C TRP A 45 -12.66 -11.26 17.37
N SER A 46 -13.75 -10.98 16.63
CA SER A 46 -15.02 -11.73 16.70
C SER A 46 -14.93 -13.17 16.17
N ILE A 47 -13.88 -13.51 15.42
CA ILE A 47 -13.64 -14.90 14.99
C ILE A 47 -13.48 -15.84 16.20
N GLN A 48 -12.98 -15.34 17.32
CA GLN A 48 -12.76 -16.15 18.53
C GLN A 48 -13.68 -15.76 19.70
N ARG A 49 -14.22 -14.55 19.73
CA ARG A 49 -15.04 -14.01 20.83
C ARG A 49 -16.04 -13.02 20.26
N GLU A 50 -17.25 -13.00 20.79
CA GLU A 50 -18.23 -11.96 20.47
C GLU A 50 -17.87 -10.67 21.24
N PRO A 51 -17.42 -9.60 20.55
CA PRO A 51 -17.17 -8.33 21.20
C PRO A 51 -18.45 -7.53 21.38
N GLU A 52 -18.50 -6.71 22.42
CA GLU A 52 -19.52 -5.67 22.56
C GLU A 52 -19.15 -4.48 21.65
N PHE A 53 -19.44 -4.57 20.37
CA PHE A 53 -19.09 -3.55 19.37
C PHE A 53 -19.49 -2.14 19.81
N ALA A 54 -20.70 -1.97 20.36
CA ALA A 54 -21.22 -0.67 20.74
C ALA A 54 -20.31 0.08 21.72
N GLN A 55 -19.78 -0.57 22.75
CA GLN A 55 -18.95 0.09 23.74
C GLN A 55 -17.64 0.67 23.18
N PHE A 56 -17.15 0.12 22.07
CA PHE A 56 -15.94 0.61 21.41
C PHE A 56 -16.24 1.64 20.32
N LEU A 57 -17.30 1.42 19.55
CA LEU A 57 -17.63 2.25 18.38
C LEU A 57 -18.39 3.54 18.74
N THR A 58 -19.01 3.61 19.93
CA THR A 58 -19.73 4.81 20.39
C THR A 58 -18.90 5.75 21.28
N ARG A 59 -17.63 5.41 21.55
CA ARG A 59 -16.77 6.28 22.37
C ARG A 59 -16.61 7.65 21.71
N PRO A 60 -16.66 8.74 22.49
CA PRO A 60 -16.32 10.06 21.98
C PRO A 60 -14.91 10.07 21.40
N LEU A 61 -14.75 10.67 20.25
CA LEU A 61 -13.46 10.91 19.62
C LEU A 61 -13.14 12.40 19.69
N PRO A 62 -11.85 12.78 19.70
CA PRO A 62 -11.48 14.18 19.64
C PRO A 62 -11.99 14.79 18.33
N GLU A 63 -12.47 16.03 18.40
CA GLU A 63 -12.78 16.80 17.20
C GLU A 63 -11.47 17.10 16.46
N THR A 64 -11.43 16.78 15.18
CA THR A 64 -10.30 17.06 14.31
C THR A 64 -10.73 18.00 13.21
N GLN A 65 -9.93 19.01 12.95
CA GLN A 65 -10.11 19.85 11.75
C GLN A 65 -9.24 19.26 10.64
N THR A 66 -9.87 18.68 9.62
CA THR A 66 -9.17 18.08 8.49
C THR A 66 -9.74 18.66 7.20
N ILE A 67 -8.86 19.02 6.28
CA ILE A 67 -9.21 19.29 4.89
C ILE A 67 -9.10 17.97 4.14
N GLY A 68 -10.07 17.68 3.25
CA GLY A 68 -10.07 16.47 2.44
C GLY A 68 -10.79 15.29 3.09
N PHE A 69 -10.53 14.10 2.58
CA PHE A 69 -11.20 12.86 2.96
C PHE A 69 -10.20 11.79 3.33
N VAL A 70 -10.53 11.03 4.37
CA VAL A 70 -9.76 9.89 4.84
C VAL A 70 -10.71 8.70 4.98
N THR A 71 -10.47 7.65 4.21
CA THR A 71 -11.32 6.46 4.15
C THR A 71 -10.49 5.22 4.49
N PRO A 72 -10.48 4.80 5.76
CA PRO A 72 -9.92 3.49 6.10
C PRO A 72 -10.80 2.38 5.55
N TYR A 73 -10.18 1.31 5.09
CA TYR A 73 -10.87 0.11 4.62
C TYR A 73 -10.06 -1.14 4.96
N GLY A 74 -10.70 -2.29 4.88
CA GLY A 74 -10.05 -3.57 5.11
C GLY A 74 -10.46 -4.58 4.06
N ASP A 75 -9.64 -5.60 3.94
CA ASP A 75 -9.87 -6.77 3.11
C ASP A 75 -10.01 -8.01 3.99
N CYS A 76 -10.87 -8.93 3.60
CA CYS A 76 -11.16 -10.13 4.35
C CYS A 76 -11.25 -11.34 3.38
N PRO A 77 -10.45 -12.39 3.58
CA PRO A 77 -10.45 -13.53 2.67
C PRO A 77 -11.71 -14.41 2.79
N LEU A 78 -12.65 -14.06 3.68
CA LEU A 78 -13.81 -14.88 4.00
C LEU A 78 -15.13 -14.35 3.42
N ASP A 79 -15.16 -13.15 2.87
CA ASP A 79 -16.38 -12.51 2.34
C ASP A 79 -16.52 -12.55 0.82
N GLY A 80 -15.44 -12.96 0.12
CA GLY A 80 -15.43 -13.04 -1.34
C GLY A 80 -15.25 -11.69 -2.05
N GLU A 81 -15.04 -10.61 -1.30
CA GLU A 81 -14.74 -9.28 -1.84
C GLU A 81 -13.22 -9.07 -1.93
N ARG A 82 -12.78 -8.22 -2.84
CA ARG A 82 -11.38 -7.84 -3.07
C ARG A 82 -11.24 -6.33 -3.04
N VAL A 83 -11.53 -5.76 -1.88
CA VAL A 83 -11.63 -4.31 -1.71
C VAL A 83 -10.29 -3.62 -2.02
N GLY A 84 -9.17 -4.19 -1.56
CA GLY A 84 -7.84 -3.66 -1.80
C GLY A 84 -7.50 -3.58 -3.28
N GLU A 85 -7.69 -4.68 -4.01
CA GLU A 85 -7.46 -4.73 -5.45
C GLU A 85 -8.36 -3.75 -6.21
N MET A 86 -9.65 -3.69 -5.85
CA MET A 86 -10.61 -2.81 -6.51
C MET A 86 -10.27 -1.34 -6.29
N VAL A 87 -9.78 -0.96 -5.12
CA VAL A 87 -9.30 0.42 -4.84
C VAL A 87 -8.08 0.74 -5.70
N ASP A 88 -7.10 -0.16 -5.78
CA ASP A 88 -5.90 0.04 -6.59
C ASP A 88 -6.25 0.17 -8.09
N ILE A 89 -7.13 -0.69 -8.61
CA ILE A 89 -7.61 -0.62 -9.99
C ILE A 89 -8.38 0.67 -10.24
N ASP A 90 -9.22 1.12 -9.30
CA ASP A 90 -9.96 2.38 -9.43
C ASP A 90 -9.00 3.58 -9.51
N LEU A 91 -7.98 3.64 -8.66
CA LEU A 91 -6.95 4.69 -8.71
C LEU A 91 -6.22 4.69 -10.06
N LEU A 92 -5.78 3.52 -10.54
CA LEU A 92 -5.12 3.37 -11.83
C LEU A 92 -6.01 3.84 -12.99
N ASN A 93 -7.31 3.51 -12.95
CA ASN A 93 -8.26 3.90 -14.00
C ASN A 93 -8.60 5.40 -14.00
N ARG A 94 -8.61 6.05 -12.84
CA ARG A 94 -8.90 7.48 -12.69
C ARG A 94 -7.68 8.38 -12.89
N ALA A 95 -6.48 7.84 -12.76
CA ALA A 95 -5.22 8.59 -12.92
C ALA A 95 -5.15 9.29 -14.28
N ARG A 96 -4.66 10.54 -14.28
CA ARG A 96 -4.50 11.38 -15.46
C ARG A 96 -3.05 11.75 -15.75
N HIS A 97 -2.21 11.84 -14.71
CA HIS A 97 -0.84 12.33 -14.83
C HIS A 97 0.18 11.32 -14.34
N SER A 98 0.02 10.81 -13.12
CA SER A 98 1.00 9.92 -12.51
C SER A 98 0.39 8.91 -11.55
N VAL A 99 0.98 7.72 -11.46
CA VAL A 99 0.76 6.76 -10.37
C VAL A 99 2.12 6.28 -9.89
N HIS A 100 2.45 6.60 -8.64
CA HIS A 100 3.69 6.24 -7.99
C HIS A 100 3.43 5.16 -6.95
N ILE A 101 4.13 4.04 -7.04
CA ILE A 101 3.88 2.86 -6.22
C ILE A 101 5.17 2.40 -5.55
N ILE A 102 5.11 2.13 -4.24
CA ILE A 102 6.13 1.37 -3.52
C ILE A 102 5.49 0.09 -3.00
N THR A 103 6.04 -1.05 -3.35
CA THR A 103 5.57 -2.36 -2.87
C THR A 103 6.73 -3.33 -2.70
N PRO A 104 6.72 -4.19 -1.66
CA PRO A 104 7.77 -5.19 -1.48
C PRO A 104 7.68 -6.36 -2.45
N TYR A 105 6.48 -6.66 -2.93
CA TYR A 105 6.22 -7.81 -3.80
C TYR A 105 5.39 -7.38 -5.01
N LEU A 106 5.69 -8.00 -6.15
CA LEU A 106 5.00 -7.78 -7.42
C LEU A 106 4.66 -9.14 -8.01
N ILE A 107 3.54 -9.70 -7.58
CA ILE A 107 3.02 -11.00 -8.06
C ILE A 107 1.56 -10.77 -8.45
N LEU A 108 1.38 -10.14 -9.59
CA LEU A 108 0.11 -9.62 -10.07
C LEU A 108 -0.81 -10.71 -10.59
N ASP A 109 -2.10 -10.50 -10.46
CA ASP A 109 -3.10 -11.17 -11.27
C ASP A 109 -3.29 -10.46 -12.63
N GLY A 110 -4.18 -10.99 -13.45
CA GLY A 110 -4.41 -10.46 -14.79
C GLY A 110 -5.10 -9.10 -14.79
N GLU A 111 -5.97 -8.85 -13.84
CA GLU A 111 -6.76 -7.62 -13.72
C GLU A 111 -5.86 -6.44 -13.34
N LEU A 112 -5.05 -6.59 -12.32
CA LEU A 112 -4.16 -5.53 -11.83
C LEU A 112 -2.99 -5.29 -12.80
N GLU A 113 -2.42 -6.35 -13.43
CA GLU A 113 -1.42 -6.20 -14.47
C GLU A 113 -1.99 -5.41 -15.67
N THR A 114 -3.21 -5.74 -16.08
CA THR A 114 -3.91 -5.03 -17.15
C THR A 114 -4.15 -3.57 -16.80
N ALA A 115 -4.57 -3.27 -15.59
CA ALA A 115 -4.82 -1.90 -15.14
C ALA A 115 -3.54 -1.05 -15.13
N LEU A 116 -2.41 -1.59 -14.63
CA LEU A 116 -1.10 -0.93 -14.64
C LEU A 116 -0.64 -0.61 -16.08
N ARG A 117 -0.70 -1.60 -16.96
CA ARG A 117 -0.33 -1.44 -18.37
C ARG A 117 -1.21 -0.44 -19.07
N PHE A 118 -2.53 -0.55 -18.91
CA PHE A 118 -3.49 0.34 -19.52
C PHE A 118 -3.33 1.79 -19.06
N ALA A 119 -3.02 2.03 -17.78
CA ALA A 119 -2.71 3.37 -17.28
C ALA A 119 -1.50 3.97 -17.99
N ALA A 120 -0.41 3.21 -18.12
CA ALA A 120 0.80 3.65 -18.82
C ALA A 120 0.56 3.87 -20.33
N GLU A 121 -0.16 2.97 -21.00
CA GLU A 121 -0.53 3.09 -22.42
C GLU A 121 -1.43 4.30 -22.71
N ARG A 122 -2.21 4.77 -21.72
CA ARG A 122 -2.96 6.03 -21.78
C ARG A 122 -2.10 7.28 -21.64
N GLY A 123 -0.80 7.13 -21.33
CA GLY A 123 0.13 8.24 -21.12
C GLY A 123 0.27 8.69 -19.66
N VAL A 124 -0.25 7.92 -18.70
CA VAL A 124 -0.01 8.15 -17.26
C VAL A 124 1.41 7.72 -16.92
N ASP A 125 2.13 8.53 -16.15
CA ASP A 125 3.46 8.17 -15.64
C ASP A 125 3.33 7.18 -14.50
N VAL A 126 3.34 5.87 -14.83
CA VAL A 126 3.27 4.79 -13.85
C VAL A 126 4.68 4.37 -13.46
N HIS A 127 5.04 4.53 -12.18
CA HIS A 127 6.37 4.23 -11.68
C HIS A 127 6.32 3.37 -10.41
N LEU A 128 6.91 2.17 -10.48
CA LEU A 128 7.00 1.23 -9.38
C LEU A 128 8.40 1.25 -8.76
N ILE A 129 8.48 1.28 -7.43
CA ILE A 129 9.69 1.03 -6.67
C ILE A 129 9.56 -0.31 -5.95
N LEU A 130 10.53 -1.18 -6.17
CA LEU A 130 10.65 -2.52 -5.61
C LEU A 130 11.94 -2.65 -4.78
N PRO A 131 12.06 -3.67 -3.89
CA PRO A 131 13.31 -3.90 -3.18
C PRO A 131 14.45 -4.26 -4.13
N GLY A 132 15.61 -3.65 -3.92
CA GLY A 132 16.85 -4.02 -4.64
C GLY A 132 17.55 -5.25 -4.04
N LYS A 133 17.23 -5.59 -2.77
CA LYS A 133 17.72 -6.80 -2.10
C LYS A 133 16.51 -7.62 -1.64
N PRO A 134 16.29 -8.83 -2.16
CA PRO A 134 15.12 -9.62 -1.82
C PRO A 134 15.26 -10.25 -0.41
N ASP A 135 14.13 -10.35 0.31
CA ASP A 135 14.01 -11.18 1.51
C ASP A 135 13.75 -12.65 1.15
N LYS A 136 13.02 -12.87 0.04
CA LYS A 136 12.65 -14.19 -0.50
C LYS A 136 12.98 -14.26 -1.98
N TRP A 137 13.94 -15.11 -2.32
CA TRP A 137 14.44 -15.24 -3.71
C TRP A 137 13.32 -15.64 -4.69
N PHE A 138 12.38 -16.50 -4.28
CA PHE A 138 11.30 -16.96 -5.15
C PHE A 138 10.28 -15.84 -5.46
N ALA A 139 9.95 -14.99 -4.49
CA ALA A 139 9.07 -13.84 -4.70
C ALA A 139 9.73 -12.82 -5.64
N TYR A 140 11.04 -12.62 -5.51
CA TYR A 140 11.80 -11.78 -6.42
C TYR A 140 11.86 -12.36 -7.84
N ALA A 141 12.05 -13.67 -7.98
CA ALA A 141 12.04 -14.34 -9.27
C ALA A 141 10.67 -14.22 -9.97
N LEU A 142 9.57 -14.37 -9.22
CA LEU A 142 8.22 -14.15 -9.74
C LEU A 142 7.99 -12.69 -10.13
N ALA A 143 8.42 -11.72 -9.32
CA ALA A 143 8.31 -10.31 -9.66
C ALA A 143 8.98 -9.99 -11.02
N LYS A 144 10.14 -10.61 -11.27
CA LYS A 144 10.87 -10.43 -12.55
C LYS A 144 10.09 -10.90 -13.77
N THR A 145 9.14 -11.82 -13.63
CA THR A 145 8.31 -12.28 -14.77
C THR A 145 7.35 -11.19 -15.25
N HIS A 146 6.94 -10.28 -14.38
CA HIS A 146 6.07 -9.14 -14.70
C HIS A 146 6.83 -7.94 -15.29
N TYR A 147 8.17 -7.89 -15.15
CA TYR A 147 8.95 -6.73 -15.58
C TYR A 147 8.83 -6.46 -17.09
N LEU A 148 9.06 -7.46 -17.92
CA LEU A 148 9.04 -7.28 -19.37
C LEU A 148 7.66 -6.82 -19.89
N PRO A 149 6.53 -7.44 -19.52
CA PRO A 149 5.21 -6.95 -19.91
C PRO A 149 4.94 -5.51 -19.48
N LEU A 150 5.26 -5.14 -18.25
CA LEU A 150 5.04 -3.81 -17.70
C LEU A 150 5.92 -2.76 -18.39
N LEU A 151 7.22 -3.01 -18.50
CA LEU A 151 8.16 -2.11 -19.19
C LEU A 151 7.78 -1.89 -20.67
N SER A 152 7.32 -2.94 -21.36
CA SER A 152 6.88 -2.87 -22.75
C SER A 152 5.64 -1.99 -22.95
N SER A 153 4.82 -1.82 -21.92
CA SER A 153 3.66 -0.93 -21.91
C SER A 153 3.97 0.50 -21.44
N GLY A 154 5.24 0.78 -21.08
CA GLY A 154 5.67 2.11 -20.62
C GLY A 154 5.67 2.31 -19.12
N VAL A 155 5.35 1.28 -18.32
CA VAL A 155 5.52 1.33 -16.86
C VAL A 155 6.99 1.41 -16.52
N LYS A 156 7.38 2.33 -15.64
CA LYS A 156 8.74 2.46 -15.12
C LYS A 156 8.94 1.59 -13.90
N ILE A 157 10.07 0.90 -13.81
CA ILE A 157 10.42 0.06 -12.66
C ILE A 157 11.80 0.46 -12.15
N SER A 158 11.89 0.67 -10.84
CA SER A 158 13.13 1.00 -10.15
C SER A 158 13.31 0.11 -8.93
N GLU A 159 14.55 -0.25 -8.64
CA GLU A 159 14.89 -1.09 -7.49
C GLU A 159 15.68 -0.29 -6.45
N TRP A 160 15.16 -0.20 -5.25
CA TRP A 160 15.80 0.52 -4.15
C TRP A 160 17.05 -0.21 -3.66
N THR A 161 18.23 0.39 -3.88
CA THR A 161 19.52 -0.28 -3.72
C THR A 161 20.01 -0.42 -2.27
N PRO A 162 19.65 0.45 -1.30
CA PRO A 162 20.18 0.35 0.05
C PRO A 162 19.76 -0.92 0.81
N GLY A 163 18.63 -1.53 0.42
CA GLY A 163 18.16 -2.71 1.12
C GLY A 163 16.79 -3.21 0.66
N PHE A 164 15.92 -3.50 1.65
CA PHE A 164 14.58 -3.99 1.43
C PHE A 164 13.55 -2.90 1.74
N THR A 165 12.78 -2.45 0.75
CA THR A 165 11.61 -1.61 1.00
C THR A 165 10.39 -2.49 1.22
N HIS A 166 9.71 -2.29 2.35
CA HIS A 166 8.51 -3.02 2.73
C HIS A 166 7.27 -2.09 2.81
N ALA A 167 7.39 -0.86 2.38
CA ALA A 167 6.29 0.08 2.29
C ALA A 167 5.25 -0.38 1.26
N LYS A 168 3.97 -0.12 1.54
CA LYS A 168 2.86 -0.29 0.61
C LYS A 168 2.19 1.06 0.49
N VAL A 169 2.52 1.71 -0.61
CA VAL A 169 2.08 3.08 -0.90
C VAL A 169 1.72 3.16 -2.38
N MET A 170 0.56 3.73 -2.68
CA MET A 170 0.18 4.15 -4.03
C MET A 170 -0.24 5.61 -3.97
N ILE A 171 0.26 6.43 -4.90
CA ILE A 171 -0.05 7.85 -5.00
C ILE A 171 -0.56 8.12 -6.41
N MET A 172 -1.73 8.74 -6.52
CA MET A 172 -2.35 9.12 -7.78
C MET A 172 -2.38 10.64 -7.93
N ASP A 173 -1.75 11.14 -9.00
CA ASP A 173 -1.73 12.56 -9.41
C ASP A 173 -1.30 13.53 -8.30
N GLY A 174 -0.62 13.06 -7.25
CA GLY A 174 -0.29 13.83 -6.05
C GLY A 174 -1.49 14.29 -5.22
N GLN A 175 -2.70 13.81 -5.52
CA GLN A 175 -3.98 14.24 -4.92
C GLN A 175 -4.67 13.17 -4.10
N GLU A 176 -4.40 11.90 -4.39
CA GLU A 176 -4.87 10.76 -3.61
C GLU A 176 -3.70 9.84 -3.28
N ALA A 177 -3.76 9.20 -2.12
CA ALA A 177 -2.80 8.16 -1.76
C ALA A 177 -3.46 7.05 -0.96
N VAL A 178 -2.96 5.84 -1.14
CA VAL A 178 -3.25 4.68 -0.30
C VAL A 178 -1.98 4.31 0.46
N VAL A 179 -2.11 4.13 1.77
CA VAL A 179 -1.04 3.61 2.63
C VAL A 179 -1.63 2.54 3.54
N GLY A 180 -0.99 1.38 3.61
CA GLY A 180 -1.52 0.29 4.44
C GLY A 180 -0.64 -0.93 4.49
N THR A 181 -1.29 -2.09 4.60
CA THR A 181 -0.64 -3.40 4.70
C THR A 181 -0.66 -4.19 3.40
N ILE A 182 -1.46 -3.77 2.41
CA ILE A 182 -1.77 -4.51 1.18
C ILE A 182 -0.59 -4.48 0.20
N ASN A 183 -0.01 -5.62 -0.11
CA ASN A 183 1.00 -5.76 -1.16
C ASN A 183 0.34 -6.00 -2.53
N LEU A 184 1.07 -5.73 -3.61
CA LEU A 184 0.68 -6.14 -4.95
C LEU A 184 1.06 -7.62 -5.19
N ASP A 185 0.50 -8.52 -4.38
CA ASP A 185 0.68 -9.96 -4.52
C ASP A 185 -0.59 -10.75 -4.19
N TYR A 186 -0.70 -11.95 -4.75
CA TYR A 186 -1.85 -12.84 -4.56
C TYR A 186 -2.20 -13.11 -3.10
N ARG A 187 -1.21 -13.19 -2.22
CA ARG A 187 -1.45 -13.48 -0.82
C ARG A 187 -2.18 -12.32 -0.14
N SER A 188 -1.75 -11.09 -0.36
CA SER A 188 -2.42 -9.90 0.17
C SER A 188 -3.80 -9.71 -0.45
N LEU A 189 -3.92 -9.85 -1.77
CA LEU A 189 -5.15 -9.54 -2.48
C LEU A 189 -6.27 -10.58 -2.28
N TYR A 190 -5.92 -11.84 -1.92
CA TYR A 190 -6.90 -12.94 -1.90
C TYR A 190 -6.98 -13.75 -0.61
N HIS A 191 -5.94 -13.70 0.24
CA HIS A 191 -5.81 -14.69 1.31
C HIS A 191 -5.55 -14.11 2.69
N HIS A 192 -5.38 -12.81 2.83
CA HIS A 192 -5.08 -12.16 4.09
C HIS A 192 -6.18 -11.21 4.55
N PHE A 193 -6.27 -11.02 5.86
CA PHE A 193 -6.86 -9.82 6.42
C PHE A 193 -5.85 -8.70 6.26
N GLU A 194 -6.23 -7.70 5.49
CA GLU A 194 -5.40 -6.52 5.23
C GLU A 194 -6.19 -5.25 5.56
N ASN A 195 -5.50 -4.15 5.72
CA ASN A 195 -6.14 -2.85 5.85
C ASN A 195 -5.30 -1.74 5.23
N ALA A 196 -5.96 -0.71 4.78
CA ALA A 196 -5.31 0.47 4.26
C ALA A 196 -6.17 1.71 4.49
N VAL A 197 -5.59 2.86 4.20
CA VAL A 197 -6.26 4.15 4.26
C VAL A 197 -6.11 4.84 2.92
N CYS A 198 -7.24 5.10 2.26
CA CYS A 198 -7.30 5.97 1.11
C CYS A 198 -7.48 7.42 1.59
N MET A 199 -6.62 8.31 1.13
CA MET A 199 -6.57 9.73 1.52
C MET A 199 -6.69 10.60 0.28
N ARG A 200 -7.55 11.61 0.32
CA ARG A 200 -7.75 12.54 -0.79
C ARG A 200 -7.77 13.99 -0.31
N GLY A 201 -6.94 14.84 -0.93
CA GLY A 201 -6.91 16.27 -0.67
C GLY A 201 -6.50 16.62 0.77
N VAL A 202 -5.72 15.75 1.44
CA VAL A 202 -5.22 15.95 2.80
C VAL A 202 -3.80 16.53 2.81
N ASP A 203 -3.44 17.23 3.89
CA ASP A 203 -2.17 17.96 3.99
C ASP A 203 -0.92 17.08 3.98
N CYS A 204 -1.03 15.79 4.26
CA CYS A 204 0.13 14.89 4.26
C CYS A 204 0.52 14.38 2.86
N LEU A 205 -0.31 14.54 1.82
CA LEU A 205 -0.02 14.04 0.47
C LEU A 205 1.31 14.53 -0.12
N PRO A 206 1.68 15.81 0.00
CA PRO A 206 2.99 16.28 -0.49
C PRO A 206 4.16 15.60 0.21
N ARG A 207 4.02 15.21 1.49
CA ARG A 207 5.05 14.48 2.23
C ARG A 207 5.17 13.05 1.75
N ILE A 208 4.05 12.38 1.42
CA ILE A 208 4.04 11.02 0.88
C ILE A 208 4.71 11.02 -0.50
N GLU A 209 4.40 12.01 -1.34
CA GLU A 209 5.05 12.16 -2.64
C GLU A 209 6.55 12.46 -2.51
N ALA A 210 6.95 13.37 -1.60
CA ALA A 210 8.36 13.65 -1.35
C ALA A 210 9.12 12.39 -0.90
N GLU A 211 8.52 11.57 -0.05
CA GLU A 211 9.10 10.30 0.41
C GLU A 211 9.28 9.29 -0.74
N PHE A 212 8.36 9.27 -1.72
CA PHE A 212 8.52 8.50 -2.94
C PHE A 212 9.73 8.99 -3.75
N GLN A 213 9.85 10.30 -3.97
CA GLN A 213 10.94 10.90 -4.75
C GLN A 213 12.32 10.70 -4.06
N ASP A 214 12.38 10.84 -2.74
CA ASP A 214 13.60 10.58 -1.95
C ASP A 214 14.01 9.10 -2.01
N THR A 215 13.03 8.20 -2.08
CA THR A 215 13.27 6.77 -2.27
C THR A 215 13.78 6.50 -3.67
N LEU A 216 13.14 7.08 -4.68
CA LEU A 216 13.50 6.93 -6.09
C LEU A 216 14.93 7.40 -6.37
N ALA A 217 15.37 8.49 -5.74
CA ALA A 217 16.74 9.00 -5.86
C ALA A 217 17.83 7.99 -5.42
N GLN A 218 17.45 6.96 -4.65
CA GLN A 218 18.33 5.91 -4.18
C GLN A 218 18.15 4.58 -4.94
N CYS A 219 17.34 4.60 -6.01
CA CYS A 219 17.06 3.43 -6.83
C CYS A 219 18.01 3.31 -8.02
N ARG A 220 18.11 2.08 -8.52
CA ARG A 220 18.58 1.83 -9.90
C ARG A 220 17.37 1.60 -10.80
N THR A 221 17.38 2.15 -11.97
CA THR A 221 16.38 1.87 -13.02
C THR A 221 16.61 0.46 -13.59
N VAL A 222 15.54 -0.25 -13.89
CA VAL A 222 15.56 -1.57 -14.53
C VAL A 222 15.49 -1.43 -16.03
#